data_4afb30c110ec2bbb4a837829dd7c577a
#
_entry.id   4afb30c110ec2bbb4a837829dd7c577a
#
_cell.length_a   1.000
_cell.length_b   1.000
_cell.length_c   1.000
_cell.angle_alpha   90.00
_cell.angle_beta   90.00
_cell.angle_gamma   90.00
#
_symmetry.space_group_name_H-M   'P 1'
#
loop_
_entity.id
_entity.type
_entity.pdbx_description
1 polymer ?
#
loop_
_entity_poly.entity_id
_entity_poly.type
_entity_poly.pdbx_seq_one_letter_code
_entity_poly.pdbx_strand_id
1 'polypeptide(L)'
;MKTINTRKTIRKYTNKDVSEDLLRTLLEQAERTPTMGNLQLYSVVITRNEEKKAQLAPAHFNQPMVMGAPVVLTFCADFRRTTLWAENRKATPGYDNFLSFLNAATDTLLYCQTFCNLAEEEGLGTCFLGTTIYNPKTIIEVLQLPRLVMPVATITLGWPAEDPALTDRLPIDSIIHHETYEDYTPDRIDAFYTPKEQLEENKHFVEINNKETLAQVFTDLRYTKEANEAISKALLETLKEQW
;
A
#
# COMPACT_ATOMS: atom_id res chain seq x y z
N MET A 1 -8.14 1.29 -20.29
CA MET A 1 -8.33 0.92 -18.87
C MET A 1 -9.76 0.45 -18.62
N LYS A 2 -10.10 -0.77 -19.07
CA LYS A 2 -11.40 -1.39 -18.74
C LYS A 2 -11.39 -2.01 -17.33
N THR A 3 -10.21 -2.31 -16.79
CA THR A 3 -9.99 -3.05 -15.54
C THR A 3 -10.26 -2.25 -14.28
N ILE A 4 -10.12 -0.91 -14.29
CA ILE A 4 -10.33 -0.08 -13.08
C ILE A 4 -11.74 -0.25 -12.49
N ASN A 5 -12.78 -0.31 -13.33
CA ASN A 5 -14.16 -0.45 -12.87
C ASN A 5 -14.47 -1.85 -12.29
N THR A 6 -13.65 -2.83 -12.60
CA THR A 6 -13.80 -4.23 -12.18
C THR A 6 -12.67 -4.69 -11.28
N ARG A 7 -11.83 -3.75 -10.81
CA ARG A 7 -10.67 -4.04 -9.98
C ARG A 7 -11.07 -4.73 -8.69
N LYS A 8 -10.40 -5.85 -8.41
CA LYS A 8 -10.58 -6.66 -7.21
C LYS A 8 -9.26 -6.92 -6.53
N THR A 9 -9.28 -7.03 -5.21
CA THR A 9 -8.09 -7.48 -4.47
C THR A 9 -8.02 -8.99 -4.53
N ILE A 10 -6.92 -9.52 -5.08
CA ILE A 10 -6.67 -10.97 -5.22
C ILE A 10 -5.69 -11.42 -4.14
N ARG A 11 -6.10 -12.41 -3.35
CA ARG A 11 -5.30 -12.96 -2.23
C ARG A 11 -4.90 -14.41 -2.43
N LYS A 12 -5.47 -15.10 -3.44
CA LYS A 12 -5.12 -16.47 -3.81
C LYS A 12 -4.60 -16.49 -5.23
N TYR A 13 -3.49 -17.18 -5.42
CA TYR A 13 -2.78 -17.23 -6.69
C TYR A 13 -2.62 -18.67 -7.16
N THR A 14 -2.53 -18.84 -8.46
CA THR A 14 -2.15 -20.12 -9.07
C THR A 14 -0.64 -20.33 -8.94
N ASN A 15 -0.17 -21.55 -9.22
CA ASN A 15 1.25 -21.86 -9.27
C ASN A 15 1.94 -21.37 -10.56
N LYS A 16 1.22 -20.68 -11.45
CA LYS A 16 1.81 -20.13 -12.66
C LYS A 16 2.74 -18.98 -12.30
N ASP A 17 3.99 -19.09 -12.74
CA ASP A 17 4.98 -18.03 -12.49
C ASP A 17 4.67 -16.75 -13.25
N VAL A 18 5.14 -15.63 -12.72
CA VAL A 18 5.18 -14.33 -13.37
C VAL A 18 6.59 -14.16 -13.94
N SER A 19 6.74 -14.23 -15.26
CA SER A 19 8.07 -14.17 -15.87
C SER A 19 8.80 -12.87 -15.53
N GLU A 20 10.11 -12.93 -15.49
CA GLU A 20 10.97 -11.76 -15.24
C GLU A 20 10.76 -10.68 -16.31
N ASP A 21 10.64 -11.09 -17.58
CA ASP A 21 10.42 -10.17 -18.71
C ASP A 21 9.08 -9.41 -18.58
N LEU A 22 8.00 -10.12 -18.21
CA LEU A 22 6.71 -9.48 -17.96
C LEU A 22 6.79 -8.50 -16.79
N LEU A 23 7.38 -8.93 -15.69
CA LEU A 23 7.53 -8.08 -14.50
C LEU A 23 8.35 -6.82 -14.82
N ARG A 24 9.46 -6.99 -15.53
CA ARG A 24 10.31 -5.89 -15.98
C ARG A 24 9.55 -4.92 -16.89
N THR A 25 8.83 -5.43 -17.87
CA THR A 25 8.01 -4.61 -18.78
C THR A 25 6.99 -3.76 -18.03
N LEU A 26 6.30 -4.37 -17.05
CA LEU A 26 5.32 -3.65 -16.24
C LEU A 26 5.96 -2.55 -15.37
N LEU A 27 7.11 -2.83 -14.78
CA LEU A 27 7.87 -1.84 -14.01
C LEU A 27 8.36 -0.68 -14.88
N GLU A 28 8.87 -0.96 -16.09
CA GLU A 28 9.31 0.05 -17.06
C GLU A 28 8.14 0.92 -17.55
N GLN A 29 7.00 0.34 -17.85
CA GLN A 29 5.79 1.09 -18.20
C GLN A 29 5.31 2.00 -17.08
N ALA A 30 5.37 1.51 -15.83
CA ALA A 30 5.00 2.28 -14.65
C ALA A 30 5.91 3.50 -14.41
N GLU A 31 7.15 3.52 -14.92
CA GLU A 31 8.06 4.67 -14.85
C GLU A 31 7.52 5.95 -15.52
N ARG A 32 6.45 5.82 -16.33
CA ARG A 32 5.77 7.00 -16.92
C ARG A 32 4.91 7.76 -15.91
N THR A 33 4.80 7.27 -14.67
CA THR A 33 4.17 7.99 -13.56
C THR A 33 4.85 9.34 -13.32
N PRO A 34 4.10 10.42 -13.07
CA PRO A 34 4.71 11.71 -12.70
C PRO A 34 5.48 11.58 -11.38
N THR A 35 6.63 12.26 -11.32
CA THR A 35 7.48 12.30 -10.13
C THR A 35 7.99 13.70 -9.83
N MET A 36 8.34 13.95 -8.58
CA MET A 36 8.90 15.22 -8.13
C MET A 36 10.21 15.52 -8.86
N GLY A 37 10.25 16.63 -9.60
CA GLY A 37 11.43 17.07 -10.33
C GLY A 37 12.00 16.05 -11.33
N ASN A 38 11.22 15.06 -11.72
CA ASN A 38 11.66 13.92 -12.55
C ASN A 38 12.83 13.13 -11.94
N LEU A 39 12.88 13.03 -10.60
CA LEU A 39 13.97 12.36 -9.87
C LEU A 39 13.70 10.86 -9.63
N GLN A 40 12.47 10.39 -9.84
CA GLN A 40 12.04 9.01 -9.60
C GLN A 40 12.47 8.53 -8.21
N LEU A 41 11.91 9.15 -7.16
CA LEU A 41 12.31 8.99 -5.77
C LEU A 41 11.80 7.68 -5.14
N TYR A 42 11.90 6.58 -5.87
CA TYR A 42 11.44 5.26 -5.45
C TYR A 42 12.41 4.16 -5.86
N SER A 43 12.33 3.05 -5.13
CA SER A 43 12.95 1.77 -5.47
C SER A 43 11.97 0.64 -5.22
N VAL A 44 12.14 -0.48 -5.90
CA VAL A 44 11.32 -1.69 -5.73
C VAL A 44 12.22 -2.87 -5.41
N VAL A 45 11.92 -3.56 -4.31
CA VAL A 45 12.57 -4.83 -3.98
C VAL A 45 11.63 -5.98 -4.38
N ILE A 46 12.10 -6.83 -5.28
CA ILE A 46 11.37 -8.02 -5.77
C ILE A 46 11.78 -9.21 -4.92
N THR A 47 10.81 -9.83 -4.26
CA THR A 47 11.04 -11.02 -3.41
C THR A 47 10.27 -12.21 -3.98
N ARG A 48 11.02 -13.26 -4.40
CA ARG A 48 10.51 -14.55 -4.87
C ARG A 48 10.96 -15.70 -3.99
N ASN A 49 12.11 -15.55 -3.33
CA ASN A 49 12.70 -16.56 -2.48
C ASN A 49 11.79 -16.86 -1.28
N GLU A 50 11.47 -18.14 -1.07
CA GLU A 50 10.54 -18.60 -0.02
C GLU A 50 11.03 -18.24 1.40
N GLU A 51 12.34 -18.37 1.65
CA GLU A 51 12.93 -18.03 2.94
C GLU A 51 12.81 -16.52 3.23
N LYS A 52 13.02 -15.69 2.20
CA LYS A 52 12.84 -14.23 2.32
C LYS A 52 11.37 -13.84 2.55
N LYS A 53 10.43 -14.50 1.84
CA LYS A 53 9.00 -14.32 2.08
C LYS A 53 8.61 -14.72 3.50
N ALA A 54 9.14 -15.84 3.99
CA ALA A 54 8.91 -16.28 5.37
C ALA A 54 9.47 -15.30 6.41
N GLN A 55 10.60 -14.64 6.14
CA GLN A 55 11.15 -13.58 6.99
C GLN A 55 10.30 -12.29 6.94
N LEU A 56 9.68 -11.98 5.80
CA LEU A 56 8.78 -10.83 5.65
C LEU A 56 7.38 -11.05 6.23
N ALA A 57 6.91 -12.29 6.26
CA ALA A 57 5.54 -12.61 6.66
C ALA A 57 5.14 -12.04 8.04
N PRO A 58 5.99 -12.06 9.10
CA PRO A 58 5.66 -11.45 10.38
C PRO A 58 5.38 -9.95 10.30
N ALA A 59 6.09 -9.19 9.44
CA ALA A 59 5.83 -7.76 9.23
C ALA A 59 4.43 -7.50 8.67
N HIS A 60 3.86 -8.49 8.01
CA HIS A 60 2.52 -8.47 7.44
C HIS A 60 1.53 -9.33 8.23
N PHE A 61 1.74 -9.51 9.55
CA PHE A 61 0.88 -10.30 10.44
C PHE A 61 0.63 -11.74 9.95
N ASN A 62 1.61 -12.34 9.28
CA ASN A 62 1.54 -13.68 8.69
C ASN A 62 0.34 -13.87 7.76
N GLN A 63 -0.05 -12.82 7.02
CA GLN A 63 -1.15 -12.91 6.05
C GLN A 63 -0.79 -13.94 4.97
N PRO A 64 -1.67 -14.92 4.67
CA PRO A 64 -1.35 -16.07 3.81
C PRO A 64 -0.87 -15.71 2.40
N MET A 65 -1.33 -14.56 1.85
CA MET A 65 -0.96 -14.14 0.51
C MET A 65 0.53 -13.78 0.38
N VAL A 66 1.23 -13.48 1.47
CA VAL A 66 2.68 -13.20 1.44
C VAL A 66 3.45 -14.45 1.04
N MET A 67 3.09 -15.59 1.60
CA MET A 67 3.68 -16.88 1.23
C MET A 67 3.10 -17.45 -0.06
N GLY A 68 1.80 -17.27 -0.29
CA GLY A 68 1.08 -17.85 -1.42
C GLY A 68 1.32 -17.15 -2.76
N ALA A 69 1.84 -15.94 -2.79
CA ALA A 69 2.11 -15.23 -4.03
C ALA A 69 3.44 -15.66 -4.65
N PRO A 70 3.53 -15.82 -5.99
CA PRO A 70 4.79 -16.06 -6.67
C PRO A 70 5.77 -14.89 -6.55
N VAL A 71 5.25 -13.67 -6.38
CA VAL A 71 6.07 -12.45 -6.26
C VAL A 71 5.51 -11.54 -5.16
N VAL A 72 6.39 -11.03 -4.31
CA VAL A 72 6.13 -9.95 -3.37
C VAL A 72 6.99 -8.75 -3.77
N LEU A 73 6.35 -7.59 -3.94
CA LEU A 73 7.01 -6.35 -4.33
C LEU A 73 6.93 -5.36 -3.17
N THR A 74 8.08 -4.92 -2.66
CA THR A 74 8.16 -3.86 -1.66
C THR A 74 8.60 -2.57 -2.33
N PHE A 75 7.72 -1.59 -2.36
CA PHE A 75 7.95 -0.25 -2.90
C PHE A 75 8.47 0.65 -1.79
N CYS A 76 9.61 1.26 -2.04
CA CYS A 76 10.32 2.07 -1.06
C CYS A 76 10.45 3.51 -1.54
N ALA A 77 10.17 4.47 -0.65
CA ALA A 77 10.63 5.84 -0.79
C ALA A 77 12.15 5.83 -0.77
N ASP A 78 12.82 6.43 -1.76
CA ASP A 78 14.26 6.34 -1.95
C ASP A 78 14.85 7.70 -2.37
N PHE A 79 15.47 8.37 -1.42
CA PHE A 79 16.32 9.55 -1.69
C PHE A 79 17.82 9.21 -1.70
N ARG A 80 18.19 7.97 -1.36
CA ARG A 80 19.61 7.56 -1.30
C ARG A 80 20.29 7.69 -2.65
N ARG A 81 19.67 7.19 -3.73
CA ARG A 81 20.24 7.26 -5.08
C ARG A 81 20.49 8.70 -5.50
N THR A 82 19.55 9.60 -5.27
CA THR A 82 19.65 11.03 -5.59
C THR A 82 20.70 11.72 -4.71
N THR A 83 20.79 11.37 -3.43
CA THR A 83 21.82 11.88 -2.52
C THR A 83 23.21 11.50 -3.00
N LEU A 84 23.45 10.23 -3.29
CA LEU A 84 24.74 9.76 -3.79
C LEU A 84 25.11 10.39 -5.15
N TRP A 85 24.13 10.58 -6.03
CA TRP A 85 24.34 11.30 -7.29
C TRP A 85 24.76 12.76 -7.05
N ALA A 86 24.10 13.48 -6.13
CA ALA A 86 24.43 14.85 -5.78
C ALA A 86 25.84 14.96 -5.22
N GLU A 87 26.21 14.12 -4.25
CA GLU A 87 27.53 14.06 -3.64
C GLU A 87 28.63 13.79 -4.69
N ASN A 88 28.41 12.82 -5.60
CA ASN A 88 29.32 12.52 -6.70
C ASN A 88 29.48 13.67 -7.69
N ARG A 89 28.60 14.65 -7.67
CA ARG A 89 28.66 15.87 -8.51
C ARG A 89 29.02 17.11 -7.69
N LYS A 90 29.52 16.92 -6.45
CA LYS A 90 29.96 17.99 -5.54
C LYS A 90 28.84 18.96 -5.15
N ALA A 91 27.60 18.48 -5.16
CA ALA A 91 26.47 19.20 -4.59
C ALA A 91 26.32 18.82 -3.10
N THR A 92 25.63 19.67 -2.36
CA THR A 92 25.38 19.45 -0.93
C THR A 92 23.90 19.06 -0.77
N PRO A 93 23.59 17.76 -0.67
CA PRO A 93 22.21 17.29 -0.50
C PRO A 93 21.67 17.66 0.89
N GLY A 94 20.38 17.98 0.97
CA GLY A 94 19.66 18.26 2.21
C GLY A 94 18.34 17.48 2.23
N TYR A 95 18.40 16.17 1.96
CA TYR A 95 17.21 15.32 1.76
C TYR A 95 16.84 14.45 2.97
N ASP A 96 17.56 14.60 4.09
CA ASP A 96 17.36 13.88 5.34
C ASP A 96 16.34 14.57 6.26
N ASN A 97 15.18 14.89 5.72
CA ASN A 97 14.11 15.58 6.43
C ASN A 97 12.72 15.05 6.03
N PHE A 98 11.71 15.37 6.84
CA PHE A 98 10.36 14.87 6.64
C PHE A 98 9.72 15.28 5.31
N LEU A 99 9.99 16.48 4.81
CA LEU A 99 9.48 16.93 3.51
C LEU A 99 9.99 16.03 2.38
N SER A 100 11.28 15.74 2.40
CA SER A 100 11.91 14.85 1.40
C SER A 100 11.34 13.43 1.47
N PHE A 101 11.13 12.90 2.68
CA PHE A 101 10.43 11.62 2.86
C PHE A 101 9.03 11.66 2.25
N LEU A 102 8.24 12.67 2.54
CA LEU A 102 6.87 12.78 2.04
C LEU A 102 6.84 12.87 0.50
N ASN A 103 7.75 13.62 -0.10
CA ASN A 103 7.89 13.69 -1.56
C ASN A 103 8.20 12.32 -2.16
N ALA A 104 9.18 11.60 -1.59
CA ALA A 104 9.54 10.27 -2.06
C ALA A 104 8.42 9.24 -1.83
N ALA A 105 7.71 9.31 -0.70
CA ALA A 105 6.56 8.45 -0.44
C ALA A 105 5.41 8.70 -1.42
N THR A 106 5.17 9.95 -1.80
CA THR A 106 4.17 10.32 -2.82
C THR A 106 4.54 9.73 -4.18
N ASP A 107 5.76 9.93 -4.66
CA ASP A 107 6.26 9.33 -5.91
C ASP A 107 6.09 7.80 -5.89
N THR A 108 6.46 7.17 -4.77
CA THR A 108 6.39 5.72 -4.58
C THR A 108 4.96 5.19 -4.68
N LEU A 109 3.99 5.85 -4.03
CA LEU A 109 2.59 5.41 -4.03
C LEU A 109 1.94 5.60 -5.41
N LEU A 110 2.25 6.68 -6.11
CA LEU A 110 1.79 6.90 -7.49
C LEU A 110 2.35 5.82 -8.43
N TYR A 111 3.63 5.52 -8.32
CA TYR A 111 4.29 4.46 -9.09
C TYR A 111 3.68 3.09 -8.79
N CYS A 112 3.52 2.74 -7.52
CA CYS A 112 2.92 1.49 -7.08
C CYS A 112 1.50 1.31 -7.63
N GLN A 113 0.66 2.35 -7.59
CA GLN A 113 -0.71 2.27 -8.12
C GLN A 113 -0.73 2.13 -9.64
N THR A 114 0.15 2.84 -10.35
CA THR A 114 0.29 2.69 -11.81
C THR A 114 0.69 1.26 -12.17
N PHE A 115 1.68 0.70 -11.46
CA PHE A 115 2.10 -0.70 -11.64
C PHE A 115 0.93 -1.67 -11.39
N CYS A 116 0.15 -1.49 -10.33
CA CYS A 116 -1.03 -2.33 -10.06
C CYS A 116 -2.02 -2.32 -11.22
N ASN A 117 -2.31 -1.14 -11.76
CA ASN A 117 -3.26 -1.01 -12.89
C ASN A 117 -2.75 -1.76 -14.13
N LEU A 118 -1.47 -1.61 -14.46
CA LEU A 118 -0.84 -2.29 -15.59
C LEU A 118 -0.82 -3.81 -15.39
N ALA A 119 -0.48 -4.28 -14.19
CA ALA A 119 -0.48 -5.71 -13.86
C ALA A 119 -1.88 -6.33 -14.01
N GLU A 120 -2.92 -5.62 -13.57
CA GLU A 120 -4.30 -6.07 -13.68
C GLU A 120 -4.81 -6.04 -15.14
N GLU A 121 -4.32 -5.12 -15.98
CA GLU A 121 -4.61 -5.12 -17.42
C GLU A 121 -4.04 -6.34 -18.14
N GLU A 122 -2.89 -6.86 -17.66
CA GLU A 122 -2.28 -8.11 -18.14
C GLU A 122 -2.93 -9.38 -17.54
N GLY A 123 -3.98 -9.22 -16.72
CA GLY A 123 -4.69 -10.32 -16.08
C GLY A 123 -4.03 -10.87 -14.83
N LEU A 124 -3.02 -10.20 -14.29
CA LEU A 124 -2.46 -10.51 -12.99
C LEU A 124 -3.39 -10.01 -11.87
N GLY A 125 -3.33 -10.67 -10.72
CA GLY A 125 -3.99 -10.22 -9.50
C GLY A 125 -3.02 -9.54 -8.56
N THR A 126 -3.48 -8.50 -7.88
CA THR A 126 -2.70 -7.77 -6.89
C THR A 126 -3.42 -7.71 -5.55
N CYS A 127 -2.64 -7.71 -4.44
CA CYS A 127 -3.12 -7.36 -3.11
C CYS A 127 -2.17 -6.35 -2.46
N PHE A 128 -2.66 -5.14 -2.22
CA PHE A 128 -1.94 -4.12 -1.47
C PHE A 128 -1.97 -4.46 0.03
N LEU A 129 -0.80 -4.49 0.67
CA LEU A 129 -0.63 -4.78 2.08
C LEU A 129 -0.44 -3.48 2.87
N GLY A 130 -1.51 -2.98 3.48
CA GLY A 130 -1.48 -1.77 4.32
C GLY A 130 -0.59 -1.91 5.55
N THR A 131 -0.22 -3.13 5.90
CA THR A 131 0.64 -3.48 7.05
C THR A 131 2.10 -3.07 6.90
N THR A 132 2.53 -2.65 5.71
CA THR A 132 3.91 -2.22 5.42
C THR A 132 4.37 -1.11 6.37
N ILE A 133 3.53 -0.11 6.57
CA ILE A 133 3.84 1.03 7.45
C ILE A 133 3.60 0.74 8.94
N TYR A 134 3.05 -0.43 9.28
CA TYR A 134 2.84 -0.84 10.67
C TYR A 134 4.09 -1.48 11.28
N ASN A 135 4.87 -2.20 10.45
CA ASN A 135 6.09 -2.89 10.87
C ASN A 135 7.26 -2.61 9.92
N PRO A 136 7.56 -1.34 9.59
CA PRO A 136 8.59 -1.01 8.60
C PRO A 136 10.00 -1.46 9.06
N LYS A 137 10.28 -1.45 10.35
CA LYS A 137 11.59 -1.84 10.91
C LYS A 137 11.96 -3.28 10.54
N THR A 138 11.03 -4.22 10.69
CA THR A 138 11.25 -5.62 10.28
C THR A 138 11.52 -5.72 8.78
N ILE A 139 10.79 -4.97 7.95
CA ILE A 139 11.00 -4.97 6.49
C ILE A 139 12.39 -4.42 6.14
N ILE A 140 12.80 -3.31 6.78
CA ILE A 140 14.12 -2.69 6.61
C ILE A 140 15.23 -3.71 6.92
N GLU A 141 15.13 -4.40 8.05
CA GLU A 141 16.10 -5.41 8.49
C GLU A 141 16.17 -6.60 7.51
N VAL A 142 15.02 -7.18 7.16
CA VAL A 142 14.94 -8.33 6.26
C VAL A 142 15.47 -8.00 4.87
N LEU A 143 15.10 -6.85 4.32
CA LEU A 143 15.50 -6.42 2.98
C LEU A 143 16.83 -5.65 2.97
N GLN A 144 17.45 -5.42 4.12
CA GLN A 144 18.71 -4.68 4.28
C GLN A 144 18.65 -3.28 3.63
N LEU A 145 17.55 -2.56 3.87
CA LEU A 145 17.36 -1.25 3.29
C LEU A 145 18.32 -0.24 3.94
N PRO A 146 19.11 0.49 3.14
CA PRO A 146 20.04 1.47 3.67
C PRO A 146 19.30 2.75 4.11
N ARG A 147 20.00 3.63 4.84
CA ARG A 147 19.48 4.95 5.20
C ARG A 147 18.97 5.71 3.97
N LEU A 148 17.91 6.50 4.11
CA LEU A 148 17.16 7.22 3.08
C LEU A 148 16.40 6.30 2.11
N VAL A 149 16.15 5.04 2.53
CA VAL A 149 15.27 4.10 1.82
C VAL A 149 14.27 3.52 2.82
N MET A 150 12.99 3.87 2.68
CA MET A 150 11.91 3.51 3.62
C MET A 150 10.80 2.75 2.90
N PRO A 151 10.39 1.54 3.37
CA PRO A 151 9.28 0.82 2.75
C PRO A 151 7.96 1.57 3.00
N VAL A 152 7.19 1.78 1.94
CA VAL A 152 5.92 2.55 1.96
C VAL A 152 4.73 1.67 1.59
N ALA A 153 4.91 0.78 0.62
CA ALA A 153 3.87 -0.12 0.15
C ALA A 153 4.44 -1.49 -0.17
N THR A 154 3.67 -2.54 0.11
CA THR A 154 3.98 -3.90 -0.36
C THR A 154 2.77 -4.43 -1.10
N ILE A 155 2.98 -5.07 -2.24
CA ILE A 155 1.95 -5.80 -2.96
C ILE A 155 2.37 -7.25 -3.16
N THR A 156 1.42 -8.15 -3.09
CA THR A 156 1.57 -9.52 -3.60
C THR A 156 1.02 -9.58 -5.01
N LEU A 157 1.69 -10.33 -5.89
CA LEU A 157 1.42 -10.37 -7.33
C LEU A 157 1.45 -11.82 -7.82
N GLY A 158 0.48 -12.18 -8.67
CA GLY A 158 0.43 -13.50 -9.32
C GLY A 158 -0.80 -13.65 -10.19
N TRP A 159 -0.93 -14.81 -10.84
CA TRP A 159 -2.12 -15.16 -11.62
C TRP A 159 -3.25 -15.53 -10.67
N PRO A 160 -4.45 -14.94 -10.80
CA PRO A 160 -5.55 -15.16 -9.88
C PRO A 160 -5.99 -16.63 -9.82
N ALA A 161 -6.21 -17.15 -8.61
CA ALA A 161 -6.88 -18.44 -8.33
C ALA A 161 -8.27 -18.25 -7.71
N GLU A 162 -8.77 -17.03 -7.68
CA GLU A 162 -10.07 -16.66 -7.14
C GLU A 162 -10.69 -15.52 -7.95
N ASP A 163 -11.99 -15.38 -7.86
CA ASP A 163 -12.75 -14.24 -8.43
C ASP A 163 -13.71 -13.69 -7.35
N PRO A 164 -13.20 -12.89 -6.39
CA PRO A 164 -14.03 -12.34 -5.31
C PRO A 164 -15.05 -11.34 -5.87
N ALA A 165 -16.11 -11.08 -5.09
CA ALA A 165 -17.05 -10.01 -5.40
C ALA A 165 -16.36 -8.63 -5.39
N LEU A 166 -16.96 -7.68 -6.11
CA LEU A 166 -16.54 -6.28 -6.01
C LEU A 166 -16.90 -5.76 -4.61
N THR A 167 -15.93 -5.11 -3.98
CA THR A 167 -16.19 -4.40 -2.72
C THR A 167 -16.94 -3.09 -3.00
N ASP A 168 -17.86 -2.74 -2.13
CA ASP A 168 -18.58 -1.48 -2.16
C ASP A 168 -17.68 -0.25 -2.10
N ARG A 169 -18.22 0.87 -2.47
CA ARG A 169 -17.62 2.20 -2.30
C ARG A 169 -18.68 3.14 -1.75
N LEU A 170 -18.24 4.13 -1.00
CA LEU A 170 -19.11 5.25 -0.64
C LEU A 170 -19.55 6.00 -1.91
N PRO A 171 -20.71 6.69 -1.88
CA PRO A 171 -21.13 7.56 -2.98
C PRO A 171 -20.05 8.60 -3.32
N ILE A 172 -19.89 8.93 -4.60
CA ILE A 172 -18.86 9.87 -5.03
C ILE A 172 -18.98 11.26 -4.36
N ASP A 173 -20.18 11.67 -4.03
CA ASP A 173 -20.46 12.94 -3.34
C ASP A 173 -19.92 12.97 -1.90
N SER A 174 -19.48 11.85 -1.37
CA SER A 174 -18.81 11.78 -0.06
C SER A 174 -17.36 12.27 -0.08
N ILE A 175 -16.75 12.47 -1.25
CA ILE A 175 -15.35 12.86 -1.41
C ILE A 175 -15.16 14.08 -2.32
N ILE A 176 -16.21 14.60 -2.96
CA ILE A 176 -16.12 15.76 -3.84
C ILE A 176 -16.59 17.00 -3.09
N HIS A 177 -15.76 18.04 -3.09
CA HIS A 177 -16.07 19.38 -2.62
C HIS A 177 -15.81 20.37 -3.75
N HIS A 178 -16.65 21.36 -3.89
CA HIS A 178 -16.50 22.39 -4.93
C HIS A 178 -15.92 23.67 -4.32
N GLU A 179 -14.84 24.17 -4.89
CA GLU A 179 -14.09 25.37 -4.50
C GLU A 179 -13.51 25.31 -3.08
N THR A 180 -14.29 24.94 -2.07
CA THR A 180 -13.88 24.84 -0.67
C THR A 180 -14.32 23.53 -0.05
N TYR A 181 -13.61 23.08 0.99
CA TYR A 181 -14.02 21.94 1.77
C TYR A 181 -15.28 22.31 2.58
N GLU A 182 -16.33 21.50 2.44
CA GLU A 182 -17.55 21.59 3.24
C GLU A 182 -17.55 20.46 4.27
N ASP A 183 -17.72 20.80 5.55
CA ASP A 183 -17.76 19.81 6.61
C ASP A 183 -19.04 18.97 6.56
N TYR A 184 -18.98 17.81 7.20
CA TYR A 184 -20.07 16.86 7.18
C TYR A 184 -21.05 17.10 8.32
N THR A 185 -22.35 17.27 7.99
CA THR A 185 -23.43 17.20 8.98
C THR A 185 -23.77 15.74 9.31
N PRO A 186 -24.39 15.47 10.49
CA PRO A 186 -24.86 14.12 10.80
C PRO A 186 -25.73 13.51 9.71
N ASP A 187 -26.67 14.26 9.14
CA ASP A 187 -27.57 13.77 8.08
C ASP A 187 -26.80 13.39 6.80
N ARG A 188 -25.74 14.13 6.45
CA ARG A 188 -24.88 13.78 5.30
C ARG A 188 -24.08 12.51 5.57
N ILE A 189 -23.55 12.36 6.78
CA ILE A 189 -22.84 11.13 7.19
C ILE A 189 -23.78 9.94 7.11
N ASP A 190 -24.97 10.04 7.66
CA ASP A 190 -25.97 8.97 7.60
C ASP A 190 -26.33 8.60 6.16
N ALA A 191 -26.54 9.60 5.29
CA ALA A 191 -26.84 9.37 3.87
C ALA A 191 -25.70 8.61 3.15
N PHE A 192 -24.44 8.86 3.49
CA PHE A 192 -23.28 8.21 2.86
C PHE A 192 -23.02 6.80 3.38
N TYR A 193 -23.20 6.55 4.67
CA TYR A 193 -22.83 5.28 5.31
C TYR A 193 -23.96 4.28 5.45
N THR A 194 -25.24 4.73 5.54
CA THR A 194 -26.38 3.83 5.66
C THR A 194 -26.43 2.75 4.57
N PRO A 195 -26.20 3.04 3.27
CA PRO A 195 -26.19 2.00 2.26
C PRO A 195 -25.13 0.91 2.52
N LYS A 196 -23.94 1.29 3.00
CA LYS A 196 -22.88 0.37 3.36
C LYS A 196 -23.23 -0.47 4.59
N GLU A 197 -23.80 0.15 5.61
CA GLU A 197 -24.20 -0.52 6.86
C GLU A 197 -25.34 -1.53 6.61
N GLN A 198 -26.20 -1.28 5.60
CA GLN A 198 -27.29 -2.16 5.23
C GLN A 198 -26.88 -3.39 4.41
N LEU A 199 -25.63 -3.49 3.95
CA LEU A 199 -25.13 -4.70 3.29
C LEU A 199 -25.17 -5.89 4.25
N GLU A 200 -25.70 -7.03 3.80
CA GLU A 200 -25.85 -8.23 4.63
C GLU A 200 -24.52 -8.71 5.23
N GLU A 201 -23.44 -8.61 4.45
CA GLU A 201 -22.09 -8.93 4.95
C GLU A 201 -21.66 -8.02 6.11
N ASN A 202 -22.02 -6.74 6.08
CA ASN A 202 -21.69 -5.78 7.13
C ASN A 202 -22.58 -5.94 8.37
N LYS A 203 -23.86 -6.25 8.20
CA LYS A 203 -24.76 -6.62 9.31
C LYS A 203 -24.25 -7.87 10.03
N HIS A 204 -23.93 -8.91 9.27
CA HIS A 204 -23.35 -10.12 9.83
C HIS A 204 -22.03 -9.84 10.55
N PHE A 205 -21.20 -8.95 9.99
CA PHE A 205 -19.92 -8.56 10.59
C PHE A 205 -20.10 -7.82 11.92
N VAL A 206 -21.13 -6.98 12.06
CA VAL A 206 -21.53 -6.35 13.33
C VAL A 206 -21.95 -7.42 14.35
N GLU A 207 -22.82 -8.33 13.93
CA GLU A 207 -23.35 -9.40 14.79
C GLU A 207 -22.26 -10.30 15.38
N ILE A 208 -21.37 -10.86 14.53
CA ILE A 208 -20.30 -11.77 15.00
C ILE A 208 -19.27 -11.09 15.89
N ASN A 209 -19.17 -9.78 15.85
CA ASN A 209 -18.29 -8.98 16.70
C ASN A 209 -19.01 -8.44 17.95
N ASN A 210 -20.27 -8.77 18.19
CA ASN A 210 -21.08 -8.31 19.33
C ASN A 210 -21.05 -6.79 19.49
N LYS A 211 -21.22 -6.06 18.40
CA LYS A 211 -21.29 -4.58 18.37
C LYS A 211 -22.67 -4.13 17.89
N GLU A 212 -22.99 -2.87 18.11
CA GLU A 212 -24.26 -2.26 17.70
C GLU A 212 -24.17 -1.67 16.28
N THR A 213 -22.98 -1.20 15.90
CA THR A 213 -22.76 -0.52 14.62
C THR A 213 -21.48 -0.99 13.93
N LEU A 214 -21.44 -0.83 12.61
CA LEU A 214 -20.25 -1.11 11.80
C LEU A 214 -19.07 -0.20 12.20
N ALA A 215 -19.37 1.05 12.54
CA ALA A 215 -18.36 2.01 12.99
C ALA A 215 -17.65 1.52 14.26
N GLN A 216 -18.38 0.95 15.23
CA GLN A 216 -17.79 0.37 16.44
C GLN A 216 -16.87 -0.83 16.11
N VAL A 217 -17.24 -1.67 15.13
CA VAL A 217 -16.39 -2.79 14.72
C VAL A 217 -15.05 -2.28 14.18
N PHE A 218 -15.07 -1.25 13.34
CA PHE A 218 -13.84 -0.68 12.79
C PHE A 218 -13.04 0.10 13.84
N THR A 219 -13.70 0.93 14.65
CA THR A 219 -13.02 1.89 15.52
C THR A 219 -12.59 1.27 16.86
N ASP A 220 -13.46 0.43 17.47
CA ASP A 220 -13.20 -0.07 18.82
C ASP A 220 -12.50 -1.44 18.82
N LEU A 221 -12.47 -2.16 17.68
CA LEU A 221 -11.86 -3.48 17.62
C LEU A 221 -10.68 -3.55 16.64
N ARG A 222 -10.83 -3.01 15.42
CA ARG A 222 -9.81 -3.18 14.38
C ARG A 222 -8.76 -2.08 14.39
N TYR A 223 -9.17 -0.85 14.58
CA TYR A 223 -8.31 0.33 14.51
C TYR A 223 -8.45 1.14 15.80
N THR A 224 -8.20 0.49 16.94
CA THR A 224 -8.36 1.13 18.24
C THR A 224 -7.42 2.32 18.40
N LYS A 225 -7.81 3.28 19.20
CA LYS A 225 -7.02 4.47 19.48
C LYS A 225 -5.62 4.10 20.00
N GLU A 226 -5.56 3.18 20.95
CA GLU A 226 -4.32 2.72 21.58
C GLU A 226 -3.38 2.07 20.57
N ALA A 227 -3.92 1.20 19.69
CA ALA A 227 -3.13 0.56 18.65
C ALA A 227 -2.61 1.61 17.62
N ASN A 228 -3.46 2.54 17.20
CA ASN A 228 -3.06 3.61 16.29
C ASN A 228 -1.97 4.51 16.88
N GLU A 229 -2.07 4.90 18.15
CA GLU A 229 -1.06 5.71 18.83
C GLU A 229 0.27 4.96 18.95
N ALA A 230 0.24 3.67 19.34
CA ALA A 230 1.43 2.84 19.46
C ALA A 230 2.14 2.64 18.11
N ILE A 231 1.37 2.31 17.05
CA ILE A 231 1.90 2.13 15.69
C ILE A 231 2.47 3.46 15.16
N SER A 232 1.76 4.57 15.34
CA SER A 232 2.21 5.90 14.93
C SER A 232 3.54 6.27 15.58
N LYS A 233 3.69 6.01 16.87
CA LYS A 233 4.94 6.26 17.60
C LYS A 233 6.09 5.41 17.05
N ALA A 234 5.88 4.11 16.87
CA ALA A 234 6.88 3.20 16.32
C ALA A 234 7.29 3.57 14.89
N LEU A 235 6.33 3.97 14.05
CA LEU A 235 6.58 4.44 12.69
C LEU A 235 7.46 5.71 12.70
N LEU A 236 7.14 6.69 13.55
CA LEU A 236 7.92 7.93 13.66
C LEU A 236 9.35 7.68 14.17
N GLU A 237 9.52 6.78 15.13
CA GLU A 237 10.84 6.37 15.63
C GLU A 237 11.65 5.70 14.51
N THR A 238 11.05 4.74 13.79
CA THR A 238 11.70 4.08 12.66
C THR A 238 12.06 5.09 11.55
N LEU A 239 11.18 6.03 11.25
CA LEU A 239 11.45 7.06 10.26
C LEU A 239 12.65 7.94 10.65
N LYS A 240 12.77 8.35 11.91
CA LYS A 240 13.91 9.14 12.40
C LYS A 240 15.24 8.39 12.33
N GLU A 241 15.21 7.06 12.50
CA GLU A 241 16.41 6.22 12.40
C GLU A 241 16.83 6.01 10.93
N GLN A 242 15.81 5.87 10.05
CA GLN A 242 16.00 5.45 8.66
C GLN A 242 16.20 6.63 7.70
N TRP A 243 15.63 7.79 8.02
CA TRP A 243 15.64 8.98 7.18
C TRP A 243 16.43 10.12 7.82
#